data_763d9140e98f9c7522af2b416ccb861a
#
_entry.id   763d9140e98f9c7522af2b416ccb861a
#
_cell.length_a   1.000
_cell.length_b   1.000
_cell.length_c   1.000
_cell.angle_alpha   90.00
_cell.angle_beta   90.00
_cell.angle_gamma   90.00
#
_symmetry.space_group_name_H-M   'P 1'
#
loop_
_entity.id
_entity.type
_entity.pdbx_description
1 polymer ?
#
loop_
_entity_poly.entity_id
_entity_poly.type
_entity_poly.pdbx_seq_one_letter_code
_entity_poly.pdbx_strand_id
1 'polypeptide(L)'
;MGVKKEDIELVNNVQEDNCQDSLKELINRHSALCYNVYQKYGSTLSSSGVFFDDVVKEKDYVIYKSAMSYNPEKNTKFSTWVGNHARYHCLNLINANQKYIAVDDSTLNYFMENNHPHPDSSQVQERQDTLEYIFNLLSQLKDKRVKRVFELRYLGSDGKESWSKIGENMGISTQTAINLHDRGTKILRKKMTSEVFFDKL
;
A
#
# COMPACT_ATOMS: atom_id res chain seq x y z
N MET A 1 -14.98 -33.04 -7.24
CA MET A 1 -15.23 -31.70 -7.81
C MET A 1 -15.77 -30.85 -6.69
N GLY A 2 -14.98 -29.89 -6.18
CA GLY A 2 -15.45 -28.98 -5.11
C GLY A 2 -16.51 -28.03 -5.67
N VAL A 3 -17.57 -27.79 -4.91
CA VAL A 3 -18.59 -26.80 -5.24
C VAL A 3 -17.91 -25.43 -5.23
N LYS A 4 -18.00 -24.71 -6.36
CA LYS A 4 -17.42 -23.37 -6.50
C LYS A 4 -18.24 -22.41 -5.62
N LYS A 5 -17.68 -21.99 -4.50
CA LYS A 5 -18.29 -21.02 -3.59
C LYS A 5 -18.54 -19.70 -4.30
N GLU A 6 -19.64 -19.02 -4.00
CA GLU A 6 -19.92 -17.70 -4.51
C GLU A 6 -19.03 -16.64 -3.80
N ASP A 7 -18.76 -15.53 -4.48
CA ASP A 7 -17.90 -14.47 -3.91
C ASP A 7 -18.44 -13.91 -2.59
N ILE A 8 -19.78 -13.86 -2.42
CA ILE A 8 -20.44 -13.42 -1.19
C ILE A 8 -20.10 -14.35 -0.03
N GLU A 9 -20.14 -15.66 -0.24
CA GLU A 9 -19.78 -16.65 0.78
C GLU A 9 -18.31 -16.53 1.18
N LEU A 10 -17.42 -16.34 0.20
CA LEU A 10 -15.99 -16.13 0.46
C LEU A 10 -15.73 -14.84 1.25
N VAL A 11 -16.45 -13.77 0.91
CA VAL A 11 -16.34 -12.49 1.63
C VAL A 11 -16.80 -12.63 3.07
N ASN A 12 -17.94 -13.26 3.32
CA ASN A 12 -18.43 -13.50 4.69
C ASN A 12 -17.40 -14.29 5.52
N ASN A 13 -16.81 -15.35 4.95
CA ASN A 13 -15.77 -16.13 5.64
C ASN A 13 -14.52 -15.29 5.95
N VAL A 14 -14.19 -14.30 5.09
CA VAL A 14 -13.07 -13.39 5.35
C VAL A 14 -13.42 -12.38 6.44
N GLN A 15 -14.66 -11.83 6.44
CA GLN A 15 -15.10 -10.82 7.40
C GLN A 15 -15.30 -11.39 8.81
N GLU A 16 -15.92 -12.56 8.92
CA GLU A 16 -16.32 -13.18 10.20
C GLU A 16 -15.20 -14.05 10.77
N ASP A 17 -14.68 -14.97 9.94
CA ASP A 17 -13.76 -16.02 10.39
C ASP A 17 -12.29 -15.73 10.11
N ASN A 18 -11.96 -14.62 9.44
CA ASN A 18 -10.62 -14.32 8.93
C ASN A 18 -10.02 -15.47 8.10
N CYS A 19 -10.86 -16.17 7.30
CA CYS A 19 -10.50 -17.38 6.57
C CYS A 19 -9.48 -17.08 5.48
N GLN A 20 -8.26 -17.57 5.66
CA GLN A 20 -7.13 -17.36 4.75
C GLN A 20 -7.36 -17.99 3.36
N ASP A 21 -7.97 -19.17 3.31
CA ASP A 21 -8.19 -19.86 2.04
C ASP A 21 -9.27 -19.15 1.21
N SER A 22 -10.31 -18.61 1.87
CA SER A 22 -11.31 -17.76 1.22
C SER A 22 -10.69 -16.47 0.67
N LEU A 23 -9.77 -15.85 1.40
CA LEU A 23 -9.05 -14.66 0.93
C LEU A 23 -8.15 -14.99 -0.28
N LYS A 24 -7.40 -16.08 -0.25
CA LYS A 24 -6.57 -16.52 -1.39
C LYS A 24 -7.42 -16.76 -2.63
N GLU A 25 -8.57 -17.38 -2.47
CA GLU A 25 -9.49 -17.64 -3.59
C GLU A 25 -10.04 -16.32 -4.17
N LEU A 26 -10.44 -15.34 -3.34
CA LEU A 26 -10.84 -14.02 -3.79
C LEU A 26 -9.72 -13.29 -4.54
N ILE A 27 -8.49 -13.35 -4.03
CA ILE A 27 -7.32 -12.78 -4.69
C ILE A 27 -7.12 -13.43 -6.05
N ASN A 28 -7.14 -14.75 -6.15
CA ASN A 28 -6.97 -15.47 -7.41
C ASN A 28 -8.04 -15.09 -8.44
N ARG A 29 -9.31 -14.97 -8.02
CA ARG A 29 -10.42 -14.63 -8.92
C ARG A 29 -10.37 -13.20 -9.43
N HIS A 30 -9.96 -12.26 -8.59
CA HIS A 30 -10.08 -10.83 -8.88
C HIS A 30 -8.76 -10.13 -9.22
N SER A 31 -7.61 -10.82 -9.15
CA SER A 31 -6.30 -10.26 -9.52
C SER A 31 -6.25 -9.74 -10.95
N ALA A 32 -6.80 -10.49 -11.91
CA ALA A 32 -6.83 -10.07 -13.32
C ALA A 32 -7.71 -8.82 -13.52
N LEU A 33 -8.82 -8.70 -12.77
CA LEU A 33 -9.67 -7.51 -12.79
C LEU A 33 -8.91 -6.27 -12.28
N CYS A 34 -8.23 -6.38 -11.15
CA CYS A 34 -7.41 -5.29 -10.61
C CYS A 34 -6.32 -4.88 -11.60
N TYR A 35 -5.60 -5.84 -12.17
CA TYR A 35 -4.56 -5.59 -13.16
C TYR A 35 -5.10 -4.84 -14.38
N ASN A 36 -6.25 -5.27 -14.94
CA ASN A 36 -6.89 -4.59 -16.07
C ASN A 36 -7.32 -3.15 -15.74
N VAL A 37 -7.77 -2.92 -14.50
CA VAL A 37 -8.06 -1.55 -14.04
C VAL A 37 -6.78 -0.73 -13.97
N TYR A 38 -5.71 -1.25 -13.37
CA TYR A 38 -4.43 -0.55 -13.25
C TYR A 38 -3.81 -0.21 -14.60
N GLN A 39 -3.89 -1.12 -15.58
CA GLN A 39 -3.43 -0.86 -16.95
C GLN A 39 -4.08 0.37 -17.58
N LYS A 40 -5.39 0.59 -17.34
CA LYS A 40 -6.10 1.77 -17.86
C LYS A 40 -5.55 3.09 -17.30
N TYR A 41 -4.95 3.06 -16.11
CA TYR A 41 -4.34 4.22 -15.45
C TYR A 41 -2.82 4.27 -15.63
N GLY A 42 -2.21 3.29 -16.31
CA GLY A 42 -0.75 3.13 -16.40
C GLY A 42 -0.02 4.39 -16.88
N SER A 43 -0.50 5.01 -17.95
CA SER A 43 0.11 6.25 -18.47
C SER A 43 -0.01 7.42 -17.49
N THR A 44 -1.18 7.57 -16.86
CA THR A 44 -1.42 8.65 -15.88
C THR A 44 -0.62 8.42 -14.59
N LEU A 45 -0.48 7.18 -14.14
CA LEU A 45 0.35 6.81 -13.00
C LEU A 45 1.82 7.16 -13.29
N SER A 46 2.34 6.75 -14.44
CA SER A 46 3.72 7.04 -14.83
C SER A 46 3.99 8.54 -14.93
N SER A 47 3.08 9.31 -15.53
CA SER A 47 3.21 10.78 -15.61
C SER A 47 3.12 11.47 -14.24
N SER A 48 2.53 10.81 -13.25
CA SER A 48 2.49 11.27 -11.86
C SER A 48 3.66 10.75 -11.00
N GLY A 49 4.66 10.09 -11.61
CA GLY A 49 5.83 9.56 -10.90
C GLY A 49 5.54 8.29 -10.08
N VAL A 50 4.43 7.59 -10.36
CA VAL A 50 4.07 6.33 -9.69
C VAL A 50 4.50 5.15 -10.57
N PHE A 51 5.34 4.27 -10.04
CA PHE A 51 5.75 3.05 -10.74
C PHE A 51 4.61 2.05 -10.81
N PHE A 52 4.29 1.60 -12.02
CA PHE A 52 3.19 0.65 -12.28
C PHE A 52 3.35 -0.65 -11.48
N ASP A 53 4.56 -1.19 -11.40
CA ASP A 53 4.85 -2.44 -10.69
C ASP A 53 4.54 -2.34 -9.19
N ASP A 54 4.75 -1.17 -8.59
CA ASP A 54 4.43 -0.96 -7.18
C ASP A 54 2.91 -0.96 -6.95
N VAL A 55 2.14 -0.41 -7.89
CA VAL A 55 0.67 -0.46 -7.83
C VAL A 55 0.17 -1.90 -7.96
N VAL A 56 0.77 -2.69 -8.86
CA VAL A 56 0.42 -4.11 -9.04
C VAL A 56 0.72 -4.93 -7.78
N LYS A 57 1.80 -4.64 -7.07
CA LYS A 57 2.14 -5.29 -5.79
C LYS A 57 1.14 -4.99 -4.67
N GLU A 58 0.37 -3.91 -4.78
CA GLU A 58 -0.69 -3.56 -3.82
C GLU A 58 -2.03 -4.28 -4.07
N LYS A 59 -2.19 -5.01 -5.19
CA LYS A 59 -3.48 -5.60 -5.59
C LYS A 59 -4.11 -6.49 -4.52
N ASP A 60 -3.29 -7.31 -3.84
CA ASP A 60 -3.77 -8.23 -2.80
C ASP A 60 -4.36 -7.45 -1.62
N TYR A 61 -3.71 -6.35 -1.25
CA TYR A 61 -4.21 -5.43 -0.23
C TYR A 61 -5.52 -4.76 -0.65
N VAL A 62 -5.64 -4.33 -1.91
CA VAL A 62 -6.86 -3.70 -2.43
C VAL A 62 -8.02 -4.70 -2.42
N ILE A 63 -7.79 -5.96 -2.82
CA ILE A 63 -8.81 -7.01 -2.77
C ILE A 63 -9.22 -7.31 -1.33
N TYR A 64 -8.26 -7.43 -0.40
CA TYR A 64 -8.54 -7.61 1.01
C TYR A 64 -9.39 -6.47 1.60
N LYS A 65 -8.99 -5.21 1.37
CA LYS A 65 -9.76 -4.05 1.83
C LYS A 65 -11.15 -3.99 1.21
N SER A 66 -11.27 -4.41 -0.06
CA SER A 66 -12.57 -4.53 -0.73
C SER A 66 -13.46 -5.58 -0.04
N ALA A 67 -12.90 -6.73 0.32
CA ALA A 67 -13.64 -7.78 1.03
C ALA A 67 -14.10 -7.27 2.40
N MET A 68 -13.21 -6.64 3.19
CA MET A 68 -13.53 -6.14 4.53
C MET A 68 -14.59 -5.02 4.55
N SER A 69 -14.74 -4.29 3.44
CA SER A 69 -15.69 -3.15 3.34
C SER A 69 -16.93 -3.46 2.51
N TYR A 70 -17.03 -4.66 1.96
CA TYR A 70 -18.16 -5.03 1.12
C TYR A 70 -19.43 -5.25 1.95
N ASN A 71 -20.54 -4.71 1.45
CA ASN A 71 -21.88 -4.96 2.00
C ASN A 71 -22.79 -5.47 0.88
N PRO A 72 -23.25 -6.74 0.95
CA PRO A 72 -24.13 -7.33 -0.05
C PRO A 72 -25.51 -6.66 -0.15
N GLU A 73 -25.98 -6.00 0.92
CA GLU A 73 -27.27 -5.29 0.94
C GLU A 73 -27.34 -4.13 -0.07
N LYS A 74 -26.19 -3.61 -0.50
CA LYS A 74 -26.10 -2.53 -1.49
C LYS A 74 -26.37 -3.00 -2.94
N ASN A 75 -26.79 -4.23 -3.15
CA ASN A 75 -27.12 -4.82 -4.46
C ASN A 75 -26.03 -4.64 -5.54
N THR A 76 -24.77 -4.57 -5.14
CA THR A 76 -23.63 -4.43 -6.04
C THR A 76 -22.83 -5.72 -6.06
N LYS A 77 -22.45 -6.21 -7.23
CA LYS A 77 -21.59 -7.39 -7.34
C LYS A 77 -20.23 -7.12 -6.70
N PHE A 78 -19.66 -8.12 -6.01
CA PHE A 78 -18.34 -7.98 -5.40
C PHE A 78 -17.25 -7.60 -6.41
N SER A 79 -17.28 -8.15 -7.62
CA SER A 79 -16.36 -7.78 -8.71
C SER A 79 -16.43 -6.28 -9.07
N THR A 80 -17.62 -5.70 -9.10
CA THR A 80 -17.82 -4.26 -9.33
C THR A 80 -17.23 -3.43 -8.18
N TRP A 81 -17.41 -3.89 -6.95
CA TRP A 81 -16.87 -3.26 -5.76
C TRP A 81 -15.33 -3.26 -5.75
N VAL A 82 -14.72 -4.41 -6.06
CA VAL A 82 -13.26 -4.54 -6.22
C VAL A 82 -12.74 -3.61 -7.32
N GLY A 83 -13.42 -3.58 -8.49
CA GLY A 83 -13.03 -2.70 -9.59
C GLY A 83 -13.05 -1.22 -9.21
N ASN A 84 -14.04 -0.79 -8.44
CA ASN A 84 -14.11 0.58 -7.91
C ASN A 84 -12.99 0.86 -6.91
N HIS A 85 -12.69 -0.06 -5.98
CA HIS A 85 -11.58 0.09 -5.05
C HIS A 85 -10.23 0.18 -5.77
N ALA A 86 -10.00 -0.64 -6.80
CA ALA A 86 -8.81 -0.59 -7.63
C ALA A 86 -8.69 0.77 -8.37
N ARG A 87 -9.80 1.27 -8.91
CA ARG A 87 -9.86 2.60 -9.54
C ARG A 87 -9.53 3.72 -8.55
N TYR A 88 -10.18 3.73 -7.38
CA TYR A 88 -9.92 4.76 -6.37
C TYR A 88 -8.50 4.67 -5.82
N HIS A 89 -7.93 3.48 -5.73
CA HIS A 89 -6.53 3.30 -5.36
C HIS A 89 -5.61 4.04 -6.34
N CYS A 90 -5.78 3.85 -7.67
CA CYS A 90 -5.02 4.58 -8.68
C CYS A 90 -5.22 6.11 -8.56
N LEU A 91 -6.47 6.57 -8.46
CA LEU A 91 -6.77 8.00 -8.36
C LEU A 91 -6.15 8.65 -7.11
N ASN A 92 -6.18 7.95 -5.98
CA ASN A 92 -5.56 8.45 -4.74
C ASN A 92 -4.04 8.55 -4.87
N LEU A 93 -3.39 7.59 -5.52
CA LEU A 93 -1.95 7.64 -5.79
C LEU A 93 -1.59 8.79 -6.73
N ILE A 94 -2.36 8.97 -7.81
CA ILE A 94 -2.19 10.08 -8.75
C ILE A 94 -2.33 11.41 -8.02
N ASN A 95 -3.42 11.62 -7.27
CA ASN A 95 -3.69 12.86 -6.56
C ASN A 95 -2.65 13.14 -5.44
N ALA A 96 -2.16 12.11 -4.77
CA ALA A 96 -1.11 12.27 -3.76
C ALA A 96 0.21 12.77 -4.36
N ASN A 97 0.51 12.37 -5.60
CA ASN A 97 1.75 12.73 -6.29
C ASN A 97 1.60 13.96 -7.20
N GLN A 98 0.39 14.35 -7.60
CA GLN A 98 0.13 15.58 -8.38
C GLN A 98 0.37 16.89 -7.60
N LYS A 99 0.81 16.84 -6.37
CA LYS A 99 1.27 18.04 -5.62
C LYS A 99 2.54 18.67 -6.22
N TYR A 100 3.15 18.06 -7.22
CA TYR A 100 4.19 18.68 -8.02
C TYR A 100 3.52 19.58 -9.08
N ILE A 101 3.78 20.88 -8.99
CA ILE A 101 3.31 21.89 -9.93
C ILE A 101 3.84 21.49 -11.31
N ALA A 102 2.96 21.39 -12.31
CA ALA A 102 3.37 21.30 -13.71
C ALA A 102 4.05 22.64 -14.06
N VAL A 103 5.37 22.63 -14.12
CA VAL A 103 6.18 23.78 -14.49
C VAL A 103 6.43 23.63 -15.98
N ASP A 104 6.33 24.72 -16.74
CA ASP A 104 6.68 24.74 -18.15
C ASP A 104 8.18 24.48 -18.36
N ASP A 105 8.56 24.01 -19.56
CA ASP A 105 9.94 23.63 -19.86
C ASP A 105 10.94 24.77 -19.65
N SER A 106 10.55 26.04 -19.85
CA SER A 106 11.40 27.20 -19.64
C SER A 106 11.69 27.43 -18.16
N THR A 107 10.68 27.27 -17.31
CA THR A 107 10.80 27.35 -15.86
C THR A 107 11.55 26.14 -15.32
N LEU A 108 11.33 24.94 -15.88
CA LEU A 108 12.07 23.73 -15.53
C LEU A 108 13.57 23.90 -15.84
N ASN A 109 13.93 24.40 -17.04
CA ASN A 109 15.31 24.65 -17.42
C ASN A 109 15.96 25.73 -16.53
N TYR A 110 15.25 26.80 -16.20
CA TYR A 110 15.72 27.80 -15.25
C TYR A 110 16.01 27.20 -13.86
N PHE A 111 15.13 26.31 -13.36
CA PHE A 111 15.36 25.61 -12.10
C PHE A 111 16.49 24.58 -12.21
N MET A 112 16.66 23.92 -13.34
CA MET A 112 17.75 22.97 -13.56
C MET A 112 19.11 23.67 -13.73
N GLU A 113 19.15 24.84 -14.34
CA GLU A 113 20.38 25.63 -14.48
C GLU A 113 20.81 26.34 -13.18
N ASN A 114 19.84 26.83 -12.41
CA ASN A 114 20.10 27.59 -11.18
C ASN A 114 20.01 26.78 -9.89
N ASN A 115 19.28 25.68 -9.90
CA ASN A 115 19.26 24.68 -8.85
C ASN A 115 19.69 23.35 -9.49
N HIS A 116 20.98 23.13 -9.62
CA HIS A 116 21.43 21.76 -9.63
C HIS A 116 21.04 21.19 -8.25
N PRO A 117 20.00 20.38 -8.15
CA PRO A 117 19.92 19.52 -7.00
C PRO A 117 20.96 18.42 -7.26
N HIS A 118 22.21 18.67 -6.93
CA HIS A 118 22.87 17.60 -6.20
C HIS A 118 21.83 17.20 -5.18
N PRO A 119 21.45 15.91 -5.07
CA PRO A 119 20.69 15.48 -3.91
C PRO A 119 21.49 16.01 -2.76
N ASP A 120 20.98 17.10 -2.18
CA ASP A 120 21.69 17.82 -1.13
C ASP A 120 21.99 16.73 -0.13
N SER A 121 23.26 16.55 0.20
CA SER A 121 23.66 15.52 1.15
C SER A 121 22.80 15.60 2.43
N SER A 122 22.27 16.80 2.72
CA SER A 122 21.31 17.04 3.78
C SER A 122 19.97 16.32 3.57
N GLN A 123 19.38 16.30 2.36
CA GLN A 123 18.10 15.63 2.11
C GLN A 123 18.23 14.09 2.12
N VAL A 124 19.38 13.58 1.67
CA VAL A 124 19.68 12.15 1.78
C VAL A 124 19.86 11.79 3.25
N GLN A 125 20.56 12.62 4.01
CA GLN A 125 20.76 12.44 5.43
C GLN A 125 19.43 12.53 6.19
N GLU A 126 18.61 13.55 5.95
CA GLU A 126 17.28 13.69 6.57
C GLU A 126 16.36 12.50 6.31
N ARG A 127 16.39 11.92 5.09
CA ARG A 127 15.65 10.69 4.78
C ARG A 127 16.18 9.50 5.55
N GLN A 128 17.48 9.40 5.67
CA GLN A 128 18.14 8.31 6.39
C GLN A 128 17.86 8.40 7.90
N ASP A 129 17.95 9.57 8.47
CA ASP A 129 17.64 9.85 9.87
C ASP A 129 16.15 9.56 10.17
N THR A 130 15.25 9.95 9.24
CA THR A 130 13.81 9.66 9.35
C THR A 130 13.53 8.15 9.30
N LEU A 131 14.19 7.41 8.42
CA LEU A 131 14.05 5.96 8.36
C LEU A 131 14.57 5.30 9.64
N GLU A 132 15.75 5.71 10.11
CA GLU A 132 16.32 5.19 11.35
C GLU A 132 15.39 5.47 12.54
N TYR A 133 14.84 6.66 12.65
CA TYR A 133 13.86 7.02 13.67
C TYR A 133 12.61 6.11 13.61
N ILE A 134 12.03 5.91 12.44
CA ILE A 134 10.86 5.02 12.24
C ILE A 134 11.20 3.59 12.70
N PHE A 135 12.34 3.04 12.28
CA PHE A 135 12.74 1.69 12.65
C PHE A 135 13.11 1.55 14.14
N ASN A 136 13.61 2.62 14.76
CA ASN A 136 13.80 2.69 16.21
C ASN A 136 12.46 2.62 16.95
N LEU A 137 11.45 3.38 16.52
CA LEU A 137 10.10 3.32 17.09
C LEU A 137 9.47 1.91 16.94
N LEU A 138 9.63 1.29 15.77
CA LEU A 138 9.15 -0.08 15.52
C LEU A 138 9.89 -1.11 16.39
N SER A 139 11.17 -0.89 16.69
CA SER A 139 11.98 -1.76 17.54
C SER A 139 11.52 -1.79 18.99
N GLN A 140 10.90 -0.72 19.48
CA GLN A 140 10.37 -0.60 20.84
C GLN A 140 9.03 -1.34 21.03
N LEU A 141 8.38 -1.77 19.93
CA LEU A 141 7.12 -2.48 20.03
C LEU A 141 7.31 -3.86 20.65
N LYS A 142 6.33 -4.29 21.47
CA LYS A 142 6.32 -5.63 22.09
C LYS A 142 6.30 -6.72 21.03
N ASP A 143 5.53 -6.55 19.96
CA ASP A 143 5.42 -7.51 18.85
C ASP A 143 6.49 -7.22 17.80
N LYS A 144 7.60 -7.96 17.84
CA LYS A 144 8.72 -7.81 16.92
C LYS A 144 8.38 -8.14 15.47
N ARG A 145 7.27 -8.88 15.23
CA ARG A 145 6.81 -9.19 13.88
C ARG A 145 6.40 -7.95 13.10
N VAL A 146 5.91 -6.91 13.80
CA VAL A 146 5.56 -5.63 13.16
C VAL A 146 6.78 -5.04 12.47
N LYS A 147 7.91 -4.90 13.16
CA LYS A 147 9.17 -4.40 12.58
C LYS A 147 9.58 -5.24 11.37
N ARG A 148 9.52 -6.57 11.50
CA ARG A 148 9.94 -7.49 10.43
C ARG A 148 9.08 -7.35 9.16
N VAL A 149 7.77 -7.11 9.30
CA VAL A 149 6.89 -6.82 8.16
C VAL A 149 7.32 -5.54 7.44
N PHE A 150 7.68 -4.49 8.18
CA PHE A 150 8.15 -3.23 7.58
C PHE A 150 9.51 -3.41 6.88
N GLU A 151 10.45 -4.14 7.48
CA GLU A 151 11.74 -4.45 6.85
C GLU A 151 11.54 -5.16 5.51
N LEU A 152 10.76 -6.26 5.50
CA LEU A 152 10.50 -7.03 4.29
C LEU A 152 9.75 -6.21 3.24
N ARG A 153 8.84 -5.32 3.66
CA ARG A 153 8.03 -4.52 2.74
C ARG A 153 8.79 -3.38 2.09
N TYR A 154 9.70 -2.72 2.84
CA TYR A 154 10.28 -1.44 2.43
C TYR A 154 11.79 -1.41 2.27
N LEU A 155 12.52 -2.37 2.83
CA LEU A 155 13.99 -2.43 2.76
C LEU A 155 14.50 -3.52 1.80
N GLY A 156 13.63 -4.16 1.01
CA GLY A 156 14.03 -5.10 -0.03
C GLY A 156 14.71 -4.40 -1.21
N SER A 157 15.64 -5.10 -1.88
CA SER A 157 16.38 -4.58 -3.04
C SER A 157 15.48 -4.26 -4.24
N ASP A 158 14.34 -4.93 -4.36
CA ASP A 158 13.44 -4.88 -5.53
C ASP A 158 12.20 -4.01 -5.30
N GLY A 159 12.29 -3.02 -4.38
CA GLY A 159 11.17 -2.16 -4.02
C GLY A 159 10.19 -2.84 -3.05
N LYS A 160 8.91 -2.47 -3.10
CA LYS A 160 7.91 -3.02 -2.18
C LYS A 160 7.62 -4.50 -2.45
N GLU A 161 7.82 -5.35 -1.44
CA GLU A 161 7.52 -6.77 -1.54
C GLU A 161 6.01 -7.06 -1.46
N SER A 162 5.52 -8.11 -2.13
CA SER A 162 4.10 -8.48 -2.08
C SER A 162 3.69 -9.05 -0.71
N TRP A 163 2.43 -8.84 -0.31
CA TRP A 163 1.92 -9.31 0.97
C TRP A 163 1.95 -10.84 1.12
N SER A 164 1.71 -11.55 0.00
CA SER A 164 1.77 -13.01 -0.03
C SER A 164 3.18 -13.49 0.30
N LYS A 165 4.19 -12.91 -0.36
CA LYS A 165 5.60 -13.27 -0.17
C LYS A 165 6.11 -12.91 1.24
N ILE A 166 5.66 -11.78 1.79
CA ILE A 166 5.93 -11.42 3.19
C ILE A 166 5.34 -12.48 4.13
N GLY A 167 4.09 -12.90 3.88
CA GLY A 167 3.44 -13.96 4.64
C GLY A 167 4.24 -15.27 4.61
N GLU A 168 4.65 -15.71 3.42
CA GLU A 168 5.49 -16.90 3.22
C GLU A 168 6.83 -16.80 3.95
N ASN A 169 7.55 -15.68 3.79
CA ASN A 169 8.85 -15.46 4.43
C ASN A 169 8.80 -15.45 5.96
N MET A 170 7.65 -15.06 6.53
CA MET A 170 7.45 -15.00 7.98
C MET A 170 6.71 -16.21 8.56
N GLY A 171 6.24 -17.15 7.72
CA GLY A 171 5.42 -18.29 8.16
C GLY A 171 4.07 -17.86 8.73
N ILE A 172 3.50 -16.74 8.27
CA ILE A 172 2.21 -16.20 8.67
C ILE A 172 1.26 -16.03 7.48
N SER A 173 -0.02 -15.86 7.76
CA SER A 173 -0.98 -15.61 6.70
C SER A 173 -0.80 -14.22 6.08
N THR A 174 -1.14 -14.06 4.80
CA THR A 174 -1.18 -12.78 4.08
C THR A 174 -1.98 -11.73 4.85
N GLN A 175 -3.14 -12.13 5.37
CA GLN A 175 -4.00 -11.27 6.19
C GLN A 175 -3.32 -10.83 7.49
N THR A 176 -2.59 -11.74 8.16
CA THR A 176 -1.82 -11.41 9.36
C THR A 176 -0.71 -10.40 9.05
N ALA A 177 -0.01 -10.55 7.92
CA ALA A 177 1.02 -9.59 7.48
C ALA A 177 0.42 -8.19 7.27
N ILE A 178 -0.72 -8.10 6.58
CA ILE A 178 -1.45 -6.84 6.37
C ILE A 178 -1.88 -6.22 7.70
N ASN A 179 -2.46 -7.00 8.61
CA ASN A 179 -2.92 -6.52 9.91
C ASN A 179 -1.77 -6.01 10.80
N LEU A 180 -0.62 -6.68 10.77
CA LEU A 180 0.59 -6.24 11.48
C LEU A 180 1.10 -4.91 10.92
N HIS A 181 1.11 -4.74 9.61
CA HIS A 181 1.48 -3.49 8.97
C HIS A 181 0.52 -2.35 9.34
N ASP A 182 -0.80 -2.56 9.22
CA ASP A 182 -1.82 -1.56 9.58
C ASP A 182 -1.70 -1.13 11.05
N ARG A 183 -1.44 -2.10 11.94
CA ARG A 183 -1.19 -1.83 13.36
C ARG A 183 0.06 -0.98 13.56
N GLY A 184 1.16 -1.33 12.90
CA GLY A 184 2.40 -0.55 12.95
C GLY A 184 2.19 0.88 12.46
N THR A 185 1.53 1.06 11.32
CA THR A 185 1.21 2.37 10.75
C THR A 185 0.36 3.24 11.69
N LYS A 186 -0.65 2.66 12.35
CA LYS A 186 -1.46 3.38 13.33
C LYS A 186 -0.63 3.85 14.53
N ILE A 187 0.27 3.01 15.04
CA ILE A 187 1.15 3.36 16.16
C ILE A 187 2.13 4.45 15.77
N LEU A 188 2.78 4.33 14.59
CA LEU A 188 3.70 5.33 14.07
C LEU A 188 3.00 6.69 13.92
N ARG A 189 1.84 6.73 13.27
CA ARG A 189 1.06 7.98 13.13
C ARG A 189 0.77 8.63 14.48
N LYS A 190 0.34 7.84 15.47
CA LYS A 190 0.04 8.36 16.80
C LYS A 190 1.29 8.95 17.48
N LYS A 191 2.42 8.26 17.40
CA LYS A 191 3.68 8.73 18.02
C LYS A 191 4.21 9.97 17.31
N MET A 192 4.31 9.96 16.00
CA MET A 192 4.80 11.11 15.21
C MET A 192 3.93 12.36 15.38
N THR A 193 2.60 12.20 15.47
CA THR A 193 1.69 13.33 15.72
C THR A 193 1.88 13.89 17.14
N SER A 194 2.09 13.05 18.14
CA SER A 194 2.31 13.52 19.53
C SER A 194 3.61 14.29 19.69
N GLU A 195 4.69 13.90 19.00
CA GLU A 195 5.99 14.58 19.10
C GLU A 195 5.99 15.95 18.39
N VAL A 196 5.30 16.06 17.23
CA VAL A 196 5.14 17.37 16.55
C VAL A 196 4.36 18.38 17.39
N PHE A 197 3.55 17.92 18.35
CA PHE A 197 2.86 18.81 19.30
C PHE A 197 3.77 19.27 20.46
N PHE A 198 4.77 18.49 20.85
CA PHE A 198 5.68 18.85 21.95
C PHE A 198 6.80 19.80 21.51
N ASP A 199 7.23 19.77 20.24
CA ASP A 199 8.24 20.69 19.70
C ASP A 199 7.71 22.11 19.40
N LYS A 200 6.40 22.37 19.62
CA LYS A 200 5.75 23.68 19.42
C LYS A 200 5.28 24.35 20.71
N LEU A 201 5.66 23.83 21.88
CA LEU A 201 5.45 24.39 23.20
C LEU A 201 6.77 24.82 23.80
#